data_7e9fc7b636c9ec1db15865f597079228
#
_entry.id   7e9fc7b636c9ec1db15865f597079228
#
_cell.length_a   1.000
_cell.length_b   1.000
_cell.length_c   1.000
_cell.angle_alpha   90.00
_cell.angle_beta   90.00
_cell.angle_gamma   90.00
#
_symmetry.space_group_name_H-M   'P 1'
#
loop_
_entity.id
_entity.type
_entity.pdbx_description
1 polymer ?
#
loop_
_entity_poly.entity_id
_entity_poly.type
_entity_poly.pdbx_seq_one_letter_code
_entity_poly.pdbx_strand_id
1 'polypeptide(L)'
;MHDPAAIFRFEEHDIYLPMVVLEELDAHKKGMSEASRNVRQVSRFLDDLMRDATREQIESGLPLPNHMSGNHGKKASSGRLFFQTQQLSIQLPENLPGQGNDNAILAQTLALQALHADARVVLVSKDINLRIKAAVVGVHAEDYFSDRAIEDADVLSPGHEALPADFWQRHGKNMRSWKEGTRTFYEIAGPAVGKWIPNQFVYEEREGGIEAIVRKLQGNTATLEIVRDFRGDKHGVWGICARNREQNFALNLLMDPEVDFVTILGPAGTGKTLLTLAAGLVQTLEHNRYAEIIMTRVTIPLGEDIGFLPGTEEEKMEPWMGALMDNLEVLTQSSDGGSWGRAATNDLLRNRIKIRSLNFMRGRTFLNRYVILDEAQNLTPKQMKALVTRAGPGTKIVCLGNIAQIDTPYLTETTSGLTFVVSRFQGWGHSGHVTLVRGERSRLADYASETL
;
A
#
# COMPACT_ATOMS: atom_id res chain seq x y z
N MET A 1 -0.39 12.46 16.97
CA MET A 1 0.51 13.14 16.01
C MET A 1 0.56 12.45 14.64
N HIS A 2 0.38 11.12 14.54
CA HIS A 2 0.44 10.38 13.27
C HIS A 2 -0.85 10.48 12.44
N ASP A 3 -2.02 10.45 13.07
CA ASP A 3 -3.32 10.60 12.40
C ASP A 3 -4.12 11.75 13.05
N PRO A 4 -4.28 12.90 12.38
CA PRO A 4 -5.02 14.02 12.93
C PRO A 4 -6.53 13.77 13.09
N ALA A 5 -7.07 12.78 12.39
CA ALA A 5 -8.48 12.39 12.48
C ALA A 5 -8.75 11.29 13.50
N ALA A 6 -7.72 10.83 14.24
CA ALA A 6 -7.84 9.71 15.19
C ALA A 6 -9.00 9.88 16.18
N ILE A 7 -9.15 11.10 16.74
CA ILE A 7 -10.21 11.39 17.72
C ILE A 7 -11.64 11.19 17.18
N PHE A 8 -11.85 11.25 15.87
CA PHE A 8 -13.17 11.07 15.25
C PHE A 8 -13.49 9.61 14.87
N ARG A 9 -12.57 8.67 15.15
CA ARG A 9 -12.75 7.27 14.80
C ARG A 9 -13.30 6.40 15.91
N PHE A 10 -13.42 6.95 17.11
CA PHE A 10 -13.99 6.27 18.28
C PHE A 10 -15.49 6.56 18.42
N GLU A 11 -16.23 6.42 17.35
CA GLU A 11 -17.60 6.88 17.10
C GLU A 11 -18.57 6.74 18.29
N GLU A 12 -18.52 5.62 19.03
CA GLU A 12 -19.42 5.32 20.15
C GLU A 12 -18.78 5.47 21.52
N HIS A 13 -17.50 5.82 21.61
CA HIS A 13 -16.74 5.86 22.86
C HIS A 13 -16.55 7.30 23.34
N ASP A 14 -16.60 7.50 24.63
CA ASP A 14 -16.20 8.74 25.27
C ASP A 14 -14.67 8.83 25.30
N ILE A 15 -14.13 9.93 24.81
CA ILE A 15 -12.69 10.19 24.71
C ILE A 15 -12.29 11.17 25.80
N TYR A 16 -11.36 10.79 26.64
CA TYR A 16 -10.74 11.65 27.63
C TYR A 16 -9.35 12.08 27.17
N LEU A 17 -9.16 13.37 26.91
CA LEU A 17 -7.90 13.95 26.47
C LEU A 17 -7.18 14.62 27.63
N PRO A 18 -6.05 14.05 28.12
CA PRO A 18 -5.27 14.67 29.18
C PRO A 18 -4.67 16.01 28.75
N MET A 19 -4.68 17.01 29.65
CA MET A 19 -4.11 18.34 29.35
C MET A 19 -2.62 18.28 28.98
N VAL A 20 -1.87 17.37 29.55
CA VAL A 20 -0.44 17.17 29.25
C VAL A 20 -0.23 16.79 27.78
N VAL A 21 -1.19 16.11 27.13
CA VAL A 21 -1.12 15.78 25.70
C VAL A 21 -1.27 17.04 24.85
N LEU A 22 -2.06 18.03 25.27
CA LEU A 22 -2.17 19.31 24.59
C LEU A 22 -0.87 20.13 24.68
N GLU A 23 -0.17 20.07 25.82
CA GLU A 23 1.14 20.69 25.98
C GLU A 23 2.18 20.04 25.06
N GLU A 24 2.17 18.71 24.92
CA GLU A 24 3.01 18.01 23.97
C GLU A 24 2.70 18.37 22.52
N LEU A 25 1.41 18.47 22.18
CA LEU A 25 1.00 18.95 20.85
C LEU A 25 1.54 20.36 20.59
N ASP A 26 1.49 21.25 21.58
CA ASP A 26 1.97 22.62 21.43
C ASP A 26 3.49 22.69 21.23
N ALA A 27 4.24 21.89 21.95
CA ALA A 27 5.70 21.78 21.81
C ALA A 27 6.12 21.34 20.38
N HIS A 28 5.28 20.54 19.69
CA HIS A 28 5.58 20.00 18.36
C HIS A 28 4.92 20.78 17.20
N LYS A 29 4.27 21.92 17.46
CA LYS A 29 3.66 22.76 16.41
C LYS A 29 4.67 23.39 15.46
N LYS A 30 5.89 23.63 15.91
CA LYS A 30 6.95 24.32 15.16
C LYS A 30 7.65 23.39 14.19
N GLY A 31 7.86 23.87 12.95
CA GLY A 31 8.60 23.12 11.92
C GLY A 31 7.75 22.75 10.69
N MET A 32 8.42 22.17 9.69
CA MET A 32 7.82 21.76 8.42
C MET A 32 7.57 20.24 8.34
N SER A 33 7.88 19.49 9.38
CA SER A 33 7.69 18.03 9.41
C SER A 33 6.22 17.63 9.25
N GLU A 34 5.96 16.41 8.83
CA GLU A 34 4.60 15.88 8.74
C GLU A 34 3.92 15.87 10.11
N ALA A 35 4.68 15.50 11.16
CA ALA A 35 4.19 15.56 12.54
C ALA A 35 3.72 16.95 12.94
N SER A 36 4.51 18.00 12.63
CA SER A 36 4.13 19.39 12.92
C SER A 36 2.88 19.84 12.15
N ARG A 37 2.70 19.36 10.91
CA ARG A 37 1.48 19.62 10.12
C ARG A 37 0.25 18.94 10.72
N ASN A 38 0.39 17.67 11.12
CA ASN A 38 -0.67 16.92 11.76
C ASN A 38 -1.07 17.54 13.10
N VAL A 39 -0.10 17.96 13.91
CA VAL A 39 -0.34 18.67 15.17
C VAL A 39 -1.15 19.96 14.95
N ARG A 40 -0.76 20.77 13.95
CA ARG A 40 -1.54 21.98 13.61
C ARG A 40 -2.97 21.64 13.17
N GLN A 41 -3.16 20.55 12.47
CA GLN A 41 -4.48 20.10 12.04
C GLN A 41 -5.34 19.63 13.21
N VAL A 42 -4.78 18.82 14.12
CA VAL A 42 -5.46 18.42 15.38
C VAL A 42 -5.87 19.66 16.18
N SER A 43 -4.93 20.62 16.36
CA SER A 43 -5.23 21.84 17.11
C SER A 43 -6.38 22.63 16.47
N ARG A 44 -6.47 22.71 15.14
CA ARG A 44 -7.60 23.34 14.46
C ARG A 44 -8.91 22.61 14.69
N PHE A 45 -8.90 21.28 14.63
CA PHE A 45 -10.09 20.49 14.92
C PHE A 45 -10.60 20.71 16.34
N LEU A 46 -9.71 20.74 17.32
CA LEU A 46 -10.07 21.04 18.71
C LEU A 46 -10.61 22.46 18.88
N ASP A 47 -9.98 23.45 18.22
CA ASP A 47 -10.44 24.85 18.22
C ASP A 47 -11.84 24.98 17.59
N ASP A 48 -12.07 24.32 16.45
CA ASP A 48 -13.37 24.31 15.78
C ASP A 48 -14.46 23.67 16.65
N LEU A 49 -14.15 22.59 17.39
CA LEU A 49 -15.07 21.94 18.33
C LEU A 49 -15.42 22.84 19.53
N MET A 50 -14.49 23.69 19.94
CA MET A 50 -14.65 24.55 21.11
C MET A 50 -15.25 25.93 20.78
N ARG A 51 -15.25 26.34 19.51
CA ARG A 51 -15.58 27.75 19.09
C ARG A 51 -16.89 28.29 19.63
N ASP A 52 -17.95 27.47 19.59
CA ASP A 52 -19.30 27.86 20.01
C ASP A 52 -19.75 27.12 21.29
N ALA A 53 -18.83 26.41 21.95
CA ALA A 53 -19.15 25.58 23.10
C ALA A 53 -19.21 26.44 24.40
N THR A 54 -20.29 26.27 25.15
CA THR A 54 -20.38 26.87 26.49
C THR A 54 -19.55 26.08 27.50
N ARG A 55 -19.22 26.70 28.64
CA ARG A 55 -18.49 26.01 29.72
C ARG A 55 -19.19 24.75 30.19
N GLU A 56 -20.51 24.74 30.30
CA GLU A 56 -21.31 23.58 30.69
C GLU A 56 -21.18 22.43 29.65
N GLN A 57 -21.14 22.78 28.36
CA GLN A 57 -20.96 21.80 27.29
C GLN A 57 -19.55 21.19 27.31
N ILE A 58 -18.52 22.00 27.60
CA ILE A 58 -17.15 21.51 27.75
C ILE A 58 -17.05 20.54 28.93
N GLU A 59 -17.67 20.88 30.08
CA GLU A 59 -17.68 20.02 31.27
C GLU A 59 -18.50 18.73 31.08
N SER A 60 -19.59 18.76 30.29
CA SER A 60 -20.44 17.62 29.99
C SER A 60 -19.96 16.77 28.79
N GLY A 61 -18.86 17.16 28.18
CA GLY A 61 -18.28 16.52 26.99
C GLY A 61 -18.83 17.04 25.67
N LEU A 62 -17.94 17.39 24.76
CA LEU A 62 -18.28 17.88 23.42
C LEU A 62 -18.68 16.73 22.50
N PRO A 63 -19.82 16.80 21.80
CA PRO A 63 -20.21 15.76 20.86
C PRO A 63 -19.23 15.70 19.69
N LEU A 64 -18.80 14.50 19.32
CA LEU A 64 -17.91 14.31 18.17
C LEU A 64 -18.71 14.32 16.86
N PRO A 65 -18.39 15.21 15.90
CA PRO A 65 -19.09 15.27 14.63
C PRO A 65 -18.73 14.09 13.74
N ASN A 66 -19.72 13.54 13.04
CA ASN A 66 -19.56 12.47 12.04
C ASN A 66 -18.93 13.01 10.75
N HIS A 67 -17.61 13.18 10.70
CA HIS A 67 -16.92 13.73 9.52
C HIS A 67 -16.65 12.73 8.38
N MET A 68 -16.95 11.43 8.55
CA MET A 68 -16.52 10.38 7.59
C MET A 68 -17.65 9.64 6.88
N SER A 69 -18.90 9.94 7.13
CA SER A 69 -20.02 9.26 6.46
C SER A 69 -20.66 10.15 5.40
N GLY A 70 -20.12 10.07 4.17
CA GLY A 70 -20.81 10.55 2.96
C GLY A 70 -22.02 9.68 2.56
N ASN A 71 -22.61 8.93 3.48
CA ASN A 71 -23.79 8.10 3.22
C ASN A 71 -24.93 8.51 4.19
N HIS A 72 -25.97 9.07 3.60
CA HIS A 72 -27.23 9.36 4.26
C HIS A 72 -27.80 8.12 4.95
N GLY A 73 -27.80 8.07 6.27
CA GLY A 73 -28.58 7.07 7.02
C GLY A 73 -27.92 6.36 8.20
N LYS A 74 -26.69 6.70 8.63
CA LYS A 74 -26.12 6.13 9.86
C LYS A 74 -26.45 6.99 11.10
N LYS A 75 -26.76 6.33 12.23
CA LYS A 75 -26.97 6.92 13.56
C LYS A 75 -25.91 7.97 13.88
N ALA A 76 -26.33 9.10 14.47
CA ALA A 76 -25.42 10.09 15.04
C ALA A 76 -24.46 9.38 16.01
N SER A 77 -23.16 9.73 15.95
CA SER A 77 -22.16 9.31 16.92
C SER A 77 -22.67 9.62 18.33
N SER A 78 -22.55 8.69 19.27
CA SER A 78 -22.93 8.89 20.67
C SER A 78 -21.76 9.29 21.54
N GLY A 79 -20.50 9.19 21.02
CA GLY A 79 -19.27 9.48 21.77
C GLY A 79 -19.04 10.98 21.98
N ARG A 80 -18.39 11.31 23.08
CA ARG A 80 -18.06 12.68 23.49
C ARG A 80 -16.58 12.86 23.76
N LEU A 81 -16.08 14.07 23.55
CA LEU A 81 -14.72 14.46 23.90
C LEU A 81 -14.72 15.24 25.23
N PHE A 82 -13.95 14.76 26.18
CA PHE A 82 -13.73 15.38 27.48
C PHE A 82 -12.29 15.85 27.59
N PHE A 83 -12.09 17.07 28.08
CA PHE A 83 -10.78 17.55 28.47
C PHE A 83 -10.55 17.24 29.95
N GLN A 84 -9.52 16.46 30.24
CA GLN A 84 -9.22 16.08 31.63
C GLN A 84 -8.45 17.20 32.32
N THR A 85 -9.16 18.06 33.04
CA THR A 85 -8.60 19.20 33.76
C THR A 85 -8.39 18.94 35.25
N GLN A 86 -9.05 17.93 35.81
CA GLN A 86 -8.92 17.60 37.23
C GLN A 86 -7.63 16.83 37.48
N GLN A 87 -6.76 17.37 38.34
CA GLN A 87 -5.66 16.61 38.91
C GLN A 87 -6.23 15.61 39.91
N LEU A 88 -6.52 14.42 39.47
CA LEU A 88 -6.86 13.32 40.34
C LEU A 88 -5.56 12.75 40.92
N SER A 89 -5.37 12.84 42.21
CA SER A 89 -4.14 12.41 42.91
C SER A 89 -4.19 10.91 43.22
N ILE A 90 -3.96 10.06 42.23
CA ILE A 90 -3.58 8.67 42.49
C ILE A 90 -2.07 8.59 42.47
N GLN A 91 -1.48 8.10 43.58
CA GLN A 91 -0.05 7.86 43.65
C GLN A 91 0.29 6.63 42.80
N LEU A 92 1.16 6.84 41.81
CA LEU A 92 1.79 5.74 41.09
C LEU A 92 2.76 4.99 42.03
N PRO A 93 3.06 3.70 41.76
CA PRO A 93 4.06 2.97 42.51
C PRO A 93 5.40 3.73 42.50
N GLU A 94 6.03 3.87 43.68
CA GLU A 94 7.32 4.60 43.85
C GLU A 94 8.43 4.07 42.93
N ASN A 95 8.36 2.81 42.54
CA ASN A 95 9.33 2.15 41.68
C ASN A 95 9.09 2.35 40.17
N LEU A 96 8.09 3.12 39.75
CA LEU A 96 7.87 3.39 38.34
C LEU A 96 8.91 4.40 37.82
N PRO A 97 9.80 4.01 36.91
CA PRO A 97 10.87 4.89 36.47
C PRO A 97 10.35 6.08 35.64
N GLY A 98 10.92 7.24 35.90
CA GLY A 98 10.67 8.47 35.16
C GLY A 98 9.68 9.42 35.86
N GLN A 99 10.01 10.72 35.78
CA GLN A 99 9.13 11.82 36.15
C GLN A 99 8.84 12.55 34.84
N GLY A 100 7.67 12.34 34.25
CA GLY A 100 7.34 12.96 32.96
C GLY A 100 5.89 12.79 32.57
N ASN A 101 5.58 13.24 31.38
CA ASN A 101 4.23 13.24 30.80
C ASN A 101 3.58 11.87 30.79
N ASP A 102 4.35 10.79 30.56
CA ASP A 102 3.88 9.42 30.63
C ASP A 102 3.24 9.07 31.97
N ASN A 103 3.93 9.41 33.07
CA ASN A 103 3.46 9.11 34.41
C ASN A 103 2.20 9.94 34.75
N ALA A 104 2.12 11.17 34.25
CA ALA A 104 0.92 12.00 34.39
C ALA A 104 -0.28 11.39 33.66
N ILE A 105 -0.08 10.89 32.43
CA ILE A 105 -1.09 10.19 31.64
C ILE A 105 -1.56 8.92 32.38
N LEU A 106 -0.64 8.11 32.91
CA LEU A 106 -0.97 6.89 33.65
C LEU A 106 -1.74 7.17 34.93
N ALA A 107 -1.30 8.18 35.71
CA ALA A 107 -2.00 8.58 36.92
C ALA A 107 -3.44 9.04 36.64
N GLN A 108 -3.65 9.81 35.57
CA GLN A 108 -4.98 10.21 35.14
C GLN A 108 -5.82 9.04 34.64
N THR A 109 -5.22 8.08 33.94
CA THR A 109 -5.94 6.88 33.45
C THR A 109 -6.41 6.02 34.62
N LEU A 110 -5.56 5.79 35.63
CA LEU A 110 -5.93 5.07 36.86
C LEU A 110 -7.04 5.78 37.62
N ALA A 111 -7.00 7.10 37.67
CA ALA A 111 -8.01 7.90 38.33
C ALA A 111 -9.36 7.82 37.58
N LEU A 112 -9.36 7.82 36.25
CA LEU A 112 -10.56 7.59 35.45
C LEU A 112 -11.12 6.18 35.68
N GLN A 113 -10.28 5.15 35.79
CA GLN A 113 -10.73 3.78 36.12
C GLN A 113 -11.41 3.73 37.51
N ALA A 114 -10.89 4.45 38.49
CA ALA A 114 -11.49 4.52 39.81
C ALA A 114 -12.82 5.29 39.83
N LEU A 115 -12.95 6.34 39.01
CA LEU A 115 -14.16 7.15 38.88
C LEU A 115 -15.28 6.42 38.11
N HIS A 116 -14.93 5.61 37.12
CA HIS A 116 -15.83 4.89 36.23
C HIS A 116 -15.67 3.38 36.42
N ALA A 117 -15.89 2.89 37.64
CA ALA A 117 -15.71 1.48 37.99
C ALA A 117 -16.63 0.49 37.23
N ASP A 118 -17.71 1.00 36.66
CA ASP A 118 -18.70 0.31 35.83
C ASP A 118 -18.38 0.35 34.32
N ALA A 119 -17.38 1.15 33.91
CA ALA A 119 -16.99 1.29 32.54
C ALA A 119 -15.55 0.76 32.30
N ARG A 120 -15.32 0.25 31.10
CA ARG A 120 -13.96 -0.16 30.69
C ARG A 120 -13.17 1.06 30.21
N VAL A 121 -12.17 1.46 30.96
CA VAL A 121 -11.23 2.50 30.58
C VAL A 121 -10.03 1.87 29.86
N VAL A 122 -9.72 2.36 28.67
CA VAL A 122 -8.62 1.86 27.81
C VAL A 122 -7.69 3.01 27.47
N LEU A 123 -6.40 2.83 27.71
CA LEU A 123 -5.38 3.77 27.25
C LEU A 123 -5.00 3.44 25.80
N VAL A 124 -5.24 4.35 24.87
CA VAL A 124 -4.87 4.18 23.46
C VAL A 124 -3.61 5.00 23.17
N SER A 125 -2.51 4.35 22.82
CA SER A 125 -1.25 5.03 22.51
C SER A 125 -0.40 4.25 21.52
N LYS A 126 0.30 4.95 20.62
CA LYS A 126 1.35 4.37 19.76
C LYS A 126 2.68 4.18 20.48
N ASP A 127 2.88 4.81 21.63
CA ASP A 127 4.09 4.66 22.40
C ASP A 127 4.12 3.31 23.12
N ILE A 128 5.03 2.44 22.69
CA ILE A 128 5.21 1.09 23.24
C ILE A 128 5.61 1.18 24.72
N ASN A 129 6.48 2.12 25.10
CA ASN A 129 6.95 2.24 26.47
C ASN A 129 5.82 2.67 27.41
N LEU A 130 4.97 3.59 26.95
CA LEU A 130 3.78 3.99 27.71
C LEU A 130 2.80 2.82 27.89
N ARG A 131 2.59 1.99 26.85
CA ARG A 131 1.74 0.79 26.94
C ARG A 131 2.32 -0.27 27.87
N ILE A 132 3.64 -0.48 27.85
CA ILE A 132 4.32 -1.39 28.79
C ILE A 132 4.16 -0.90 30.24
N LYS A 133 4.40 0.38 30.50
CA LYS A 133 4.18 0.99 31.82
C LYS A 133 2.73 0.86 32.28
N ALA A 134 1.77 1.07 31.38
CA ALA A 134 0.35 0.91 31.64
C ALA A 134 0.02 -0.52 32.09
N ALA A 135 0.50 -1.52 31.36
CA ALA A 135 0.31 -2.93 31.72
C ALA A 135 0.88 -3.27 33.11
N VAL A 136 2.05 -2.72 33.46
CA VAL A 136 2.69 -2.92 34.77
C VAL A 136 1.84 -2.38 35.93
N VAL A 137 1.13 -1.25 35.71
CA VAL A 137 0.29 -0.63 36.73
C VAL A 137 -1.18 -1.08 36.65
N GLY A 138 -1.50 -2.11 35.85
CA GLY A 138 -2.84 -2.68 35.74
C GLY A 138 -3.83 -1.88 34.87
N VAL A 139 -3.33 -0.97 34.03
CA VAL A 139 -4.10 -0.24 33.03
C VAL A 139 -4.16 -1.05 31.74
N HIS A 140 -5.36 -1.30 31.22
CA HIS A 140 -5.51 -1.88 29.88
C HIS A 140 -5.11 -0.86 28.81
N ALA A 141 -4.12 -1.20 28.00
CA ALA A 141 -3.59 -0.33 26.98
C ALA A 141 -3.62 -0.99 25.60
N GLU A 142 -4.02 -0.23 24.61
CA GLU A 142 -4.13 -0.70 23.21
C GLU A 142 -3.32 0.22 22.27
N ASP A 143 -2.84 -0.35 21.18
CA ASP A 143 -2.26 0.42 20.08
C ASP A 143 -3.39 1.04 19.23
N TYR A 144 -3.10 2.16 18.58
CA TYR A 144 -4.02 2.77 17.64
C TYR A 144 -3.89 2.13 16.24
N PHE A 145 -4.84 1.26 15.90
CA PHE A 145 -4.77 0.39 14.72
C PHE A 145 -5.28 0.99 13.40
N SER A 146 -5.84 2.20 13.39
CA SER A 146 -6.43 2.76 12.16
C SER A 146 -5.46 2.99 10.99
N ASP A 147 -4.15 2.98 11.27
CA ASP A 147 -3.10 3.11 10.25
C ASP A 147 -2.74 1.76 9.62
N ARG A 148 -3.18 0.65 10.18
CA ARG A 148 -2.88 -0.67 9.63
C ARG A 148 -3.76 -0.92 8.42
N ALA A 149 -3.15 -1.33 7.33
CA ALA A 149 -3.84 -1.75 6.11
C ALA A 149 -4.57 -3.09 6.35
N ILE A 150 -3.93 -3.96 7.12
CA ILE A 150 -4.39 -5.29 7.52
C ILE A 150 -3.82 -5.60 8.90
N GLU A 151 -4.45 -6.52 9.63
CA GLU A 151 -3.97 -6.94 10.95
C GLU A 151 -2.67 -7.72 10.87
N ASP A 152 -2.50 -8.51 9.79
CA ASP A 152 -1.33 -9.33 9.52
C ASP A 152 -0.97 -9.24 8.03
N ALA A 153 0.28 -8.92 7.70
CA ALA A 153 0.76 -8.84 6.31
C ALA A 153 0.81 -10.22 5.63
N ASP A 154 0.96 -11.29 6.40
CA ASP A 154 0.96 -12.66 5.90
C ASP A 154 -0.42 -13.09 5.34
N VAL A 155 -1.48 -12.34 5.64
CA VAL A 155 -2.83 -12.54 5.10
C VAL A 155 -3.00 -11.96 3.69
N LEU A 156 -2.02 -11.21 3.16
CA LEU A 156 -2.10 -10.75 1.78
C LEU A 156 -2.16 -11.93 0.83
N SER A 157 -3.27 -12.03 0.08
CA SER A 157 -3.36 -13.02 -1.01
C SER A 157 -2.21 -12.82 -1.99
N PRO A 158 -1.50 -13.87 -2.41
CA PRO A 158 -0.43 -13.76 -3.41
C PRO A 158 -0.96 -13.39 -4.82
N GLY A 159 -2.27 -13.23 -4.99
CA GLY A 159 -2.92 -12.96 -6.27
C GLY A 159 -3.13 -14.21 -7.13
N HIS A 160 -2.74 -15.38 -6.65
CA HIS A 160 -2.93 -16.66 -7.33
C HIS A 160 -3.21 -17.79 -6.34
N GLU A 161 -3.89 -18.83 -6.79
CA GLU A 161 -4.28 -19.99 -5.99
C GLU A 161 -4.18 -21.29 -6.81
N ALA A 162 -3.64 -22.32 -6.18
CA ALA A 162 -3.65 -23.66 -6.76
C ALA A 162 -5.04 -24.29 -6.66
N LEU A 163 -5.55 -24.81 -7.75
CA LEU A 163 -6.81 -25.56 -7.77
C LEU A 163 -6.61 -26.94 -7.11
N PRO A 164 -7.54 -27.37 -6.24
CA PRO A 164 -7.47 -28.70 -5.64
C PRO A 164 -7.52 -29.78 -6.73
N ALA A 165 -6.87 -30.92 -6.49
CA ALA A 165 -6.77 -32.02 -7.46
C ALA A 165 -8.13 -32.56 -7.92
N ASP A 166 -9.17 -32.45 -7.09
CA ASP A 166 -10.54 -32.87 -7.39
C ASP A 166 -11.41 -31.74 -7.94
N PHE A 167 -10.82 -30.60 -8.29
CA PHE A 167 -11.55 -29.39 -8.73
C PHE A 167 -12.54 -29.68 -9.85
N TRP A 168 -12.10 -30.35 -10.92
CA TRP A 168 -12.93 -30.63 -12.09
C TRP A 168 -14.03 -31.65 -11.79
N GLN A 169 -13.82 -32.57 -10.86
CA GLN A 169 -14.86 -33.49 -10.42
C GLN A 169 -16.01 -32.75 -9.73
N ARG A 170 -15.70 -31.70 -9.00
CA ARG A 170 -16.66 -30.88 -8.26
C ARG A 170 -17.33 -29.81 -9.08
N HIS A 171 -16.62 -29.22 -10.07
CA HIS A 171 -17.05 -28.03 -10.79
C HIS A 171 -17.32 -28.29 -12.29
N GLY A 172 -16.91 -29.41 -12.84
CA GLY A 172 -16.96 -29.68 -14.28
C GLY A 172 -18.35 -30.02 -14.84
N LYS A 173 -19.34 -30.39 -14.00
CA LYS A 173 -20.65 -30.88 -14.47
C LYS A 173 -21.49 -29.85 -15.25
N ASN A 174 -21.30 -28.54 -14.95
CA ASN A 174 -22.05 -27.44 -15.58
C ASN A 174 -21.12 -26.41 -16.23
N MET A 175 -19.93 -26.87 -16.64
CA MET A 175 -18.95 -25.99 -17.27
C MET A 175 -19.37 -25.67 -18.70
N ARG A 176 -19.29 -24.39 -19.07
CA ARG A 176 -19.39 -23.92 -20.45
C ARG A 176 -18.03 -23.38 -20.89
N SER A 177 -17.71 -23.56 -22.17
CA SER A 177 -16.51 -22.97 -22.76
C SER A 177 -16.82 -22.31 -24.08
N TRP A 178 -16.18 -21.20 -24.36
CA TRP A 178 -16.28 -20.50 -25.65
C TRP A 178 -14.94 -19.81 -25.99
N LYS A 179 -14.83 -19.37 -27.23
CA LYS A 179 -13.69 -18.60 -27.71
C LYS A 179 -14.15 -17.25 -28.24
N GLU A 180 -13.36 -16.22 -27.92
CA GLU A 180 -13.49 -14.88 -28.50
C GLU A 180 -12.14 -14.49 -29.11
N GLY A 181 -12.05 -14.59 -30.44
CA GLY A 181 -10.78 -14.44 -31.15
C GLY A 181 -9.78 -15.52 -30.72
N THR A 182 -8.64 -15.11 -30.16
CA THR A 182 -7.59 -16.00 -29.66
C THR A 182 -7.77 -16.36 -28.16
N ARG A 183 -8.75 -15.78 -27.49
CA ARG A 183 -9.00 -15.96 -26.04
C ARG A 183 -9.97 -17.10 -25.80
N THR A 184 -9.69 -17.93 -24.83
CA THR A 184 -10.55 -19.05 -24.42
C THR A 184 -11.09 -18.78 -23.03
N PHE A 185 -12.41 -18.93 -22.89
CA PHE A 185 -13.12 -18.71 -21.65
C PHE A 185 -13.80 -19.97 -21.15
N TYR A 186 -13.90 -20.08 -19.84
CA TYR A 186 -14.68 -21.10 -19.15
C TYR A 186 -15.61 -20.41 -18.15
N GLU A 187 -16.87 -20.80 -18.16
CA GLU A 187 -17.82 -20.46 -17.11
C GLU A 187 -17.98 -21.69 -16.22
N ILE A 188 -17.76 -21.50 -14.94
CA ILE A 188 -17.82 -22.56 -13.93
C ILE A 188 -18.65 -22.10 -12.74
N ALA A 189 -19.32 -23.04 -12.09
CA ALA A 189 -20.09 -22.79 -10.87
C ALA A 189 -19.66 -23.76 -9.77
N GLY A 190 -19.69 -23.31 -8.53
CA GLY A 190 -19.38 -24.18 -7.39
C GLY A 190 -18.84 -23.45 -6.16
N PRO A 191 -18.56 -24.18 -5.07
CA PRO A 191 -18.22 -23.60 -3.78
C PRO A 191 -16.89 -22.85 -3.74
N ALA A 192 -15.94 -23.13 -4.64
CA ALA A 192 -14.67 -22.42 -4.72
C ALA A 192 -14.82 -21.00 -5.23
N VAL A 193 -15.84 -20.74 -6.09
CA VAL A 193 -16.07 -19.45 -6.74
C VAL A 193 -16.28 -18.31 -5.73
N GLY A 194 -16.94 -18.57 -4.61
CA GLY A 194 -17.24 -17.55 -3.59
C GLY A 194 -16.02 -16.99 -2.86
N LYS A 195 -14.85 -17.60 -3.04
CA LYS A 195 -13.58 -17.16 -2.42
C LYS A 195 -12.71 -16.34 -3.37
N TRP A 196 -13.00 -16.35 -4.66
CA TRP A 196 -12.19 -15.69 -5.66
C TRP A 196 -12.51 -14.20 -5.78
N ILE A 197 -11.54 -13.48 -6.27
CA ILE A 197 -11.66 -12.04 -6.57
C ILE A 197 -11.35 -11.80 -8.06
N PRO A 198 -11.84 -10.72 -8.67
CA PRO A 198 -11.51 -10.35 -10.04
C PRO A 198 -10.01 -10.23 -10.24
N ASN A 199 -9.53 -10.69 -11.39
CA ASN A 199 -8.13 -10.72 -11.80
C ASN A 199 -7.19 -11.56 -10.90
N GLN A 200 -7.73 -12.42 -10.02
CA GLN A 200 -6.97 -13.47 -9.36
C GLN A 200 -6.67 -14.58 -10.37
N PHE A 201 -5.46 -15.16 -10.27
CA PHE A 201 -5.09 -16.33 -11.07
C PHE A 201 -5.42 -17.61 -10.32
N VAL A 202 -5.85 -18.62 -11.10
CA VAL A 202 -6.08 -19.98 -10.62
C VAL A 202 -5.34 -20.96 -11.53
N TYR A 203 -4.72 -21.99 -10.96
CA TYR A 203 -3.90 -22.91 -11.73
C TYR A 203 -3.90 -24.32 -11.17
N GLU A 204 -3.64 -25.29 -12.04
CA GLU A 204 -3.33 -26.66 -11.64
C GLU A 204 -1.82 -26.83 -11.44
N GLU A 205 -1.41 -27.58 -10.43
CA GLU A 205 0.02 -27.82 -10.15
C GLU A 205 0.68 -28.80 -11.12
N ARG A 206 -0.10 -29.58 -11.85
CA ARG A 206 0.44 -30.54 -12.82
C ARG A 206 1.05 -29.86 -14.04
N GLU A 207 2.04 -30.48 -14.64
CA GLU A 207 2.63 -30.05 -15.91
C GLU A 207 1.57 -30.02 -17.02
N GLY A 208 1.52 -28.94 -17.79
CA GLY A 208 0.47 -28.70 -18.79
C GLY A 208 -0.93 -28.46 -18.20
N GLY A 209 -1.03 -28.25 -16.90
CA GLY A 209 -2.27 -27.89 -16.23
C GLY A 209 -2.83 -26.55 -16.67
N ILE A 210 -4.10 -26.32 -16.39
CA ILE A 210 -4.75 -25.05 -16.72
C ILE A 210 -4.18 -23.94 -15.87
N GLU A 211 -3.91 -22.80 -16.51
CA GLU A 211 -3.63 -21.50 -15.88
C GLU A 211 -4.66 -20.50 -16.39
N ALA A 212 -5.43 -19.90 -15.51
CA ALA A 212 -6.51 -19.01 -15.87
C ALA A 212 -6.60 -17.79 -14.93
N ILE A 213 -7.19 -16.73 -15.43
CA ILE A 213 -7.50 -15.51 -14.67
C ILE A 213 -9.01 -15.39 -14.49
N VAL A 214 -9.45 -15.04 -13.28
CA VAL A 214 -10.86 -14.82 -12.94
C VAL A 214 -11.30 -13.45 -13.49
N ARG A 215 -12.22 -13.43 -14.47
CA ARG A 215 -12.68 -12.18 -15.09
C ARG A 215 -13.95 -11.62 -14.49
N LYS A 216 -14.93 -12.48 -14.26
CA LYS A 216 -16.23 -12.07 -13.73
C LYS A 216 -16.68 -13.03 -12.64
N LEU A 217 -17.34 -12.48 -11.65
CA LEU A 217 -17.97 -13.21 -10.56
C LEU A 217 -19.44 -12.79 -10.49
N GLN A 218 -20.35 -13.76 -10.59
CA GLN A 218 -21.79 -13.54 -10.50
C GLN A 218 -22.42 -14.59 -9.59
N GLY A 219 -22.64 -14.23 -8.33
CA GLY A 219 -23.14 -15.19 -7.34
C GLY A 219 -22.17 -16.36 -7.16
N ASN A 220 -22.61 -17.57 -7.52
CA ASN A 220 -21.81 -18.80 -7.43
C ASN A 220 -21.16 -19.21 -8.78
N THR A 221 -21.09 -18.30 -9.74
CA THR A 221 -20.54 -18.53 -11.09
C THR A 221 -19.35 -17.61 -11.33
N ALA A 222 -18.28 -18.16 -11.91
CA ALA A 222 -17.10 -17.42 -12.35
C ALA A 222 -16.83 -17.62 -13.83
N THR A 223 -16.41 -16.56 -14.50
CA THR A 223 -15.82 -16.61 -15.84
C THR A 223 -14.29 -16.60 -15.70
N LEU A 224 -13.66 -17.64 -16.16
CA LEU A 224 -12.22 -17.80 -16.24
C LEU A 224 -11.75 -17.58 -17.67
N GLU A 225 -10.66 -16.86 -17.85
CA GLU A 225 -9.96 -16.73 -19.13
C GLU A 225 -8.63 -17.46 -19.03
N ILE A 226 -8.31 -18.29 -20.01
CA ILE A 226 -6.99 -18.94 -20.09
C ILE A 226 -5.93 -17.87 -20.30
N VAL A 227 -4.91 -17.87 -19.46
CA VAL A 227 -3.80 -16.92 -19.56
C VAL A 227 -3.00 -17.11 -20.84
N ARG A 228 -2.47 -16.03 -21.37
CA ARG A 228 -1.50 -16.08 -22.46
C ARG A 228 -0.17 -16.60 -21.89
N ASP A 229 0.47 -17.50 -22.64
CA ASP A 229 1.79 -17.98 -22.27
C ASP A 229 2.90 -17.11 -22.85
N PHE A 230 3.64 -16.45 -21.98
CA PHE A 230 4.80 -15.60 -22.30
C PHE A 230 6.14 -16.28 -21.98
N ARG A 231 6.14 -17.59 -21.72
CA ARG A 231 7.37 -18.34 -21.39
C ARG A 231 8.19 -18.77 -22.61
N GLY A 232 7.54 -18.91 -23.75
CA GLY A 232 8.22 -19.30 -24.98
C GLY A 232 8.90 -18.15 -25.70
N ASP A 233 10.05 -18.37 -26.31
CA ASP A 233 10.86 -17.36 -27.03
C ASP A 233 10.10 -16.58 -28.12
N LYS A 234 9.07 -17.21 -28.71
CA LYS A 234 8.24 -16.58 -29.76
C LYS A 234 7.18 -15.62 -29.20
N HIS A 235 7.01 -15.59 -27.88
CA HIS A 235 5.94 -14.85 -27.21
C HIS A 235 6.46 -13.82 -26.18
N GLY A 236 7.77 -13.55 -26.22
CA GLY A 236 8.37 -12.58 -25.33
C GLY A 236 7.77 -11.17 -25.47
N VAL A 237 7.74 -10.45 -24.37
CA VAL A 237 7.35 -9.05 -24.30
C VAL A 237 8.62 -8.20 -24.34
N TRP A 238 8.83 -7.45 -25.40
CA TRP A 238 10.09 -6.72 -25.65
C TRP A 238 11.34 -7.63 -25.55
N GLY A 239 11.24 -8.85 -26.07
CA GLY A 239 12.31 -9.86 -25.99
C GLY A 239 12.50 -10.51 -24.62
N ILE A 240 11.69 -10.17 -23.63
CA ILE A 240 11.72 -10.76 -22.30
C ILE A 240 10.65 -11.85 -22.19
N CYS A 241 11.06 -13.07 -21.84
CA CYS A 241 10.18 -14.19 -21.57
C CYS A 241 10.00 -14.40 -20.07
N ALA A 242 8.81 -14.83 -19.67
CA ALA A 242 8.57 -15.28 -18.30
C ALA A 242 9.35 -16.58 -18.03
N ARG A 243 10.06 -16.65 -16.92
CA ARG A 243 10.84 -17.83 -16.53
C ARG A 243 10.08 -18.78 -15.61
N ASN A 244 9.02 -18.27 -14.99
CA ASN A 244 8.16 -19.04 -14.10
C ASN A 244 6.71 -18.60 -14.25
N ARG A 245 5.81 -19.28 -13.53
CA ARG A 245 4.36 -19.05 -13.56
C ARG A 245 3.99 -17.66 -13.08
N GLU A 246 4.55 -17.22 -11.97
CA GLU A 246 4.23 -15.92 -11.35
C GLU A 246 4.66 -14.76 -12.27
N GLN A 247 5.80 -14.87 -12.93
CA GLN A 247 6.22 -13.90 -13.95
C GLN A 247 5.29 -13.90 -15.17
N ASN A 248 4.77 -15.07 -15.57
CA ASN A 248 3.76 -15.16 -16.62
C ASN A 248 2.46 -14.46 -16.21
N PHE A 249 2.02 -14.63 -14.97
CA PHE A 249 0.86 -13.95 -14.42
C PHE A 249 1.07 -12.43 -14.36
N ALA A 250 2.25 -11.98 -13.93
CA ALA A 250 2.60 -10.56 -13.94
C ALA A 250 2.51 -9.95 -15.34
N LEU A 251 3.06 -10.62 -16.36
CA LEU A 251 2.97 -10.15 -17.76
C LEU A 251 1.53 -10.13 -18.26
N ASN A 252 0.68 -11.09 -17.88
CA ASN A 252 -0.73 -11.06 -18.23
C ASN A 252 -1.44 -9.83 -17.66
N LEU A 253 -1.21 -9.45 -16.40
CA LEU A 253 -1.77 -8.23 -15.81
C LEU A 253 -1.20 -6.96 -16.45
N LEU A 254 0.12 -6.91 -16.64
CA LEU A 254 0.79 -5.75 -17.19
C LEU A 254 0.33 -5.44 -18.61
N MET A 255 0.16 -6.47 -19.45
CA MET A 255 -0.24 -6.35 -20.85
C MET A 255 -1.75 -6.17 -21.04
N ASP A 256 -2.57 -6.44 -20.02
CA ASP A 256 -4.02 -6.34 -20.11
C ASP A 256 -4.48 -4.89 -20.17
N PRO A 257 -5.21 -4.49 -21.22
CA PRO A 257 -5.74 -3.14 -21.36
C PRO A 257 -6.82 -2.76 -20.35
N GLU A 258 -7.53 -3.74 -19.82
CA GLU A 258 -8.65 -3.52 -18.90
C GLU A 258 -8.19 -3.39 -17.44
N VAL A 259 -6.91 -3.64 -17.16
CA VAL A 259 -6.33 -3.53 -15.82
C VAL A 259 -5.57 -2.21 -15.71
N ASP A 260 -6.11 -1.26 -14.98
CA ASP A 260 -5.55 0.09 -14.82
C ASP A 260 -4.55 0.17 -13.66
N PHE A 261 -4.69 -0.69 -12.66
CA PHE A 261 -3.87 -0.70 -11.47
C PHE A 261 -3.26 -2.08 -11.21
N VAL A 262 -1.93 -2.18 -11.22
CA VAL A 262 -1.22 -3.44 -11.00
C VAL A 262 -0.27 -3.31 -9.80
N THR A 263 -0.28 -4.30 -8.93
CA THR A 263 0.68 -4.42 -7.83
C THR A 263 1.50 -5.69 -7.98
N ILE A 264 2.83 -5.57 -7.96
CA ILE A 264 3.76 -6.70 -8.05
C ILE A 264 4.67 -6.68 -6.84
N LEU A 265 4.48 -7.65 -5.95
CA LEU A 265 5.31 -7.87 -4.78
C LEU A 265 6.37 -8.94 -5.04
N GLY A 266 7.41 -8.94 -4.24
CA GLY A 266 8.40 -10.01 -4.22
C GLY A 266 9.81 -9.53 -3.86
N PRO A 267 10.70 -10.46 -3.49
CA PRO A 267 12.09 -10.15 -3.16
C PRO A 267 12.85 -9.46 -4.30
N ALA A 268 14.01 -8.88 -3.99
CA ALA A 268 14.89 -8.34 -5.01
C ALA A 268 15.33 -9.47 -5.98
N GLY A 269 15.54 -9.14 -7.25
CA GLY A 269 15.98 -10.11 -8.27
C GLY A 269 14.88 -11.02 -8.84
N THR A 270 13.60 -10.83 -8.48
CA THR A 270 12.47 -11.58 -9.06
C THR A 270 12.01 -11.07 -10.44
N GLY A 271 12.64 -10.02 -10.96
CA GLY A 271 12.34 -9.47 -12.29
C GLY A 271 11.21 -8.43 -12.32
N LYS A 272 10.69 -7.97 -11.19
CA LYS A 272 9.57 -6.99 -11.12
C LYS A 272 9.75 -5.81 -12.08
N THR A 273 10.87 -5.09 -11.94
CA THR A 273 11.15 -3.89 -12.70
C THR A 273 11.38 -4.19 -14.18
N LEU A 274 12.10 -5.27 -14.49
CA LEU A 274 12.38 -5.71 -15.86
C LEU A 274 11.09 -6.05 -16.64
N LEU A 275 10.23 -6.88 -16.06
CA LEU A 275 8.94 -7.26 -16.66
C LEU A 275 8.03 -6.05 -16.85
N THR A 276 8.01 -5.14 -15.88
CA THR A 276 7.17 -3.95 -15.94
C THR A 276 7.64 -2.97 -17.00
N LEU A 277 8.96 -2.77 -17.15
CA LEU A 277 9.53 -1.94 -18.19
C LEU A 277 9.30 -2.55 -19.57
N ALA A 278 9.52 -3.86 -19.74
CA ALA A 278 9.28 -4.56 -21.00
C ALA A 278 7.82 -4.38 -21.46
N ALA A 279 6.86 -4.61 -20.56
CA ALA A 279 5.44 -4.42 -20.85
C ALA A 279 5.09 -2.95 -21.15
N GLY A 280 5.67 -2.00 -20.42
CA GLY A 280 5.49 -0.57 -20.66
C GLY A 280 6.01 -0.14 -22.04
N LEU A 281 7.18 -0.65 -22.45
CA LEU A 281 7.78 -0.34 -23.74
C LEU A 281 6.94 -0.85 -24.91
N VAL A 282 6.49 -2.09 -24.89
CA VAL A 282 5.61 -2.66 -25.93
C VAL A 282 4.34 -1.80 -26.07
N GLN A 283 3.69 -1.48 -24.95
CA GLN A 283 2.44 -0.72 -24.97
C GLN A 283 2.64 0.74 -25.37
N THR A 284 3.81 1.32 -25.10
CA THR A 284 4.11 2.73 -25.46
C THR A 284 4.63 2.86 -26.87
N LEU A 285 5.53 1.97 -27.33
CA LEU A 285 6.23 2.11 -28.59
C LEU A 285 5.59 1.31 -29.73
N GLU A 286 5.12 0.10 -29.46
CA GLU A 286 4.51 -0.76 -30.49
C GLU A 286 3.00 -0.54 -30.59
N HIS A 287 2.31 -0.53 -29.43
CA HIS A 287 0.86 -0.39 -29.42
C HIS A 287 0.36 1.05 -29.37
N ASN A 288 1.25 2.03 -29.12
CA ASN A 288 0.93 3.46 -28.97
C ASN A 288 -0.22 3.75 -27.98
N ARG A 289 -0.35 2.90 -26.95
CA ARG A 289 -1.41 3.03 -25.95
C ARG A 289 -1.12 4.14 -24.96
N TYR A 290 0.13 4.26 -24.53
CA TYR A 290 0.59 5.30 -23.62
C TYR A 290 1.53 6.25 -24.34
N ALA A 291 1.48 7.53 -23.98
CA ALA A 291 2.33 8.53 -24.59
C ALA A 291 3.78 8.46 -24.09
N GLU A 292 3.96 8.10 -22.83
CA GLU A 292 5.28 7.93 -22.19
C GLU A 292 5.18 7.04 -20.96
N ILE A 293 6.33 6.51 -20.54
CA ILE A 293 6.52 5.81 -19.27
C ILE A 293 7.04 6.83 -18.27
N ILE A 294 6.37 6.96 -17.13
CA ILE A 294 6.87 7.75 -16.00
C ILE A 294 7.30 6.78 -14.92
N MET A 295 8.57 6.82 -14.54
CA MET A 295 9.08 6.02 -13.45
C MET A 295 9.46 6.92 -12.27
N THR A 296 9.02 6.53 -11.08
CA THR A 296 9.47 7.12 -9.83
C THR A 296 9.92 6.03 -8.89
N ARG A 297 11.03 6.26 -8.23
CA ARG A 297 11.50 5.42 -7.14
C ARG A 297 11.36 6.18 -5.83
N VAL A 298 10.84 5.50 -4.84
CA VAL A 298 10.80 6.05 -3.49
C VAL A 298 12.20 5.98 -2.91
N THR A 299 12.84 7.13 -2.80
CA THR A 299 14.17 7.23 -2.20
C THR A 299 14.05 7.72 -0.78
N ILE A 300 14.69 7.02 0.14
CA ILE A 300 14.91 7.51 1.50
C ILE A 300 16.31 8.10 1.51
N PRO A 301 16.48 9.38 1.84
CA PRO A 301 17.81 9.94 1.97
C PRO A 301 18.55 9.22 3.12
N LEU A 302 19.52 8.41 2.78
CA LEU A 302 20.52 7.91 3.73
C LEU A 302 21.52 9.04 4.01
N GLY A 303 21.09 10.06 4.79
CA GLY A 303 21.95 11.13 5.27
C GLY A 303 21.52 12.54 4.86
N GLU A 304 21.78 13.02 3.66
CA GLU A 304 21.54 14.42 3.29
C GLU A 304 20.32 14.60 2.37
N ASP A 305 19.56 15.67 2.61
CA ASP A 305 18.39 16.04 1.79
C ASP A 305 18.83 16.39 0.36
N ILE A 306 18.34 15.63 -0.64
CA ILE A 306 18.62 15.82 -2.07
C ILE A 306 18.28 17.25 -2.53
N GLY A 307 17.47 17.97 -1.78
CA GLY A 307 17.05 19.35 -2.11
C GLY A 307 18.18 20.36 -2.29
N PHE A 308 19.35 20.10 -1.70
CA PHE A 308 20.53 20.99 -1.73
C PHE A 308 21.54 20.66 -2.84
N LEU A 309 21.39 19.58 -3.58
CA LEU A 309 22.29 19.30 -4.70
C LEU A 309 22.03 20.28 -5.86
N PRO A 310 23.07 20.94 -6.41
CA PRO A 310 22.92 21.73 -7.62
C PRO A 310 22.63 20.83 -8.84
N GLY A 311 21.83 21.30 -9.78
CA GLY A 311 21.54 20.59 -11.02
C GLY A 311 20.05 20.42 -11.31
N THR A 312 19.75 19.87 -12.49
CA THR A 312 18.39 19.51 -12.92
C THR A 312 17.81 18.38 -12.11
N GLU A 313 16.49 18.16 -12.17
CA GLU A 313 15.83 17.02 -11.52
C GLU A 313 16.42 15.67 -11.98
N GLU A 314 16.73 15.56 -13.26
CA GLU A 314 17.30 14.36 -13.87
C GLU A 314 18.71 14.07 -13.33
N GLU A 315 19.57 15.08 -13.25
CA GLU A 315 20.93 14.98 -12.67
C GLU A 315 20.88 14.58 -11.17
N LYS A 316 19.93 15.12 -10.42
CA LYS A 316 19.75 14.75 -9.01
C LYS A 316 19.29 13.31 -8.80
N MET A 317 18.59 12.75 -9.78
CA MET A 317 18.10 11.37 -9.73
C MET A 317 19.09 10.36 -10.31
N GLU A 318 20.17 10.80 -10.96
CA GLU A 318 21.17 9.94 -11.63
C GLU A 318 21.74 8.82 -10.74
N PRO A 319 22.08 9.04 -9.44
CA PRO A 319 22.58 7.97 -8.57
C PRO A 319 21.59 6.81 -8.39
N TRP A 320 20.29 7.07 -8.49
CA TRP A 320 19.26 6.05 -8.35
C TRP A 320 18.84 5.42 -9.68
N MET A 321 19.37 5.95 -10.79
CA MET A 321 19.10 5.45 -12.13
C MET A 321 19.88 4.17 -12.47
N GLY A 322 20.93 3.82 -11.71
CA GLY A 322 21.78 2.68 -12.02
C GLY A 322 20.97 1.40 -12.26
N ALA A 323 20.11 1.02 -11.32
CA ALA A 323 19.26 -0.17 -11.45
C ALA A 323 18.27 -0.11 -12.64
N LEU A 324 17.84 1.10 -13.04
CA LEU A 324 17.02 1.28 -14.24
C LEU A 324 17.88 1.13 -15.50
N MET A 325 19.07 1.71 -15.53
CA MET A 325 19.99 1.62 -16.67
C MET A 325 20.42 0.17 -16.90
N ASP A 326 20.70 -0.59 -15.84
CA ASP A 326 21.00 -2.02 -15.94
C ASP A 326 19.85 -2.81 -16.59
N ASN A 327 18.60 -2.53 -16.19
CA ASN A 327 17.42 -3.16 -16.82
C ASN A 327 17.26 -2.72 -18.28
N LEU A 328 17.50 -1.44 -18.61
CA LEU A 328 17.44 -0.94 -19.99
C LEU A 328 18.55 -1.54 -20.85
N GLU A 329 19.73 -1.78 -20.30
CA GLU A 329 20.81 -2.47 -21.00
C GLU A 329 20.41 -3.89 -21.41
N VAL A 330 19.82 -4.65 -20.49
CA VAL A 330 19.26 -5.98 -20.79
C VAL A 330 18.20 -5.89 -21.90
N LEU A 331 17.30 -4.94 -21.82
CA LEU A 331 16.23 -4.73 -22.81
C LEU A 331 16.75 -4.29 -24.19
N THR A 332 17.89 -3.60 -24.25
CA THR A 332 18.51 -3.18 -25.52
C THR A 332 19.38 -4.27 -26.15
N GLN A 333 19.93 -5.19 -25.34
CA GLN A 333 20.72 -6.32 -25.85
C GLN A 333 19.84 -7.36 -26.56
N SER A 334 18.57 -7.47 -26.19
CA SER A 334 17.61 -8.41 -26.80
C SER A 334 17.10 -7.97 -28.18
N SER A 335 17.40 -6.74 -28.62
CA SER A 335 17.02 -6.26 -29.95
C SER A 335 18.10 -6.61 -31.00
N ASP A 336 17.72 -7.31 -32.11
CA ASP A 336 18.58 -7.80 -33.20
C ASP A 336 19.27 -6.69 -34.05
N GLY A 337 19.31 -5.47 -33.59
CA GLY A 337 19.94 -4.33 -34.26
C GLY A 337 21.43 -4.22 -33.94
N GLY A 338 22.31 -4.12 -34.97
CA GLY A 338 23.73 -3.79 -34.80
C GLY A 338 23.95 -2.51 -34.00
N SER A 339 25.21 -2.09 -33.79
CA SER A 339 25.59 -0.92 -32.97
C SER A 339 24.79 0.39 -33.25
N TRP A 340 24.40 0.60 -34.51
CA TRP A 340 23.56 1.72 -34.93
C TRP A 340 22.08 1.59 -34.45
N GLY A 341 21.53 0.39 -34.54
CA GLY A 341 20.18 0.13 -34.03
C GLY A 341 20.06 0.32 -32.53
N ARG A 342 21.10 -0.08 -31.78
CA ARG A 342 21.17 0.11 -30.33
C ARG A 342 21.25 1.58 -29.91
N ALA A 343 22.04 2.41 -30.65
CA ALA A 343 22.12 3.84 -30.36
C ALA A 343 20.78 4.56 -30.61
N ALA A 344 20.12 4.26 -31.72
CA ALA A 344 18.79 4.80 -32.03
C ALA A 344 17.72 4.36 -31.03
N THR A 345 17.78 3.09 -30.58
CA THR A 345 16.88 2.55 -29.57
C THR A 345 17.11 3.24 -28.22
N ASN A 346 18.35 3.47 -27.80
CA ASN A 346 18.66 4.17 -26.57
C ASN A 346 18.12 5.61 -26.55
N ASP A 347 18.28 6.35 -27.64
CA ASP A 347 17.74 7.72 -27.74
C ASP A 347 16.21 7.72 -27.71
N LEU A 348 15.58 6.75 -28.34
CA LEU A 348 14.13 6.60 -28.34
C LEU A 348 13.61 6.23 -26.94
N LEU A 349 14.31 5.34 -26.22
CA LEU A 349 13.98 4.97 -24.84
C LEU A 349 14.09 6.17 -23.89
N ARG A 350 15.19 6.94 -23.97
CA ARG A 350 15.38 8.16 -23.17
C ARG A 350 14.30 9.21 -23.41
N ASN A 351 13.78 9.29 -24.64
CA ASN A 351 12.71 10.22 -24.97
C ASN A 351 11.34 9.78 -24.45
N ARG A 352 11.10 8.48 -24.28
CA ARG A 352 9.81 7.91 -23.86
C ARG A 352 9.75 7.50 -22.40
N ILE A 353 10.87 7.35 -21.73
CA ILE A 353 10.95 7.05 -20.29
C ILE A 353 11.37 8.33 -19.56
N LYS A 354 10.50 8.81 -18.68
CA LYS A 354 10.74 9.99 -17.85
C LYS A 354 10.85 9.58 -16.39
N ILE A 355 11.97 9.93 -15.78
CA ILE A 355 12.19 9.72 -14.36
C ILE A 355 11.77 10.98 -13.64
N ARG A 356 10.93 10.81 -12.60
CA ARG A 356 10.38 11.92 -11.83
C ARG A 356 10.48 11.62 -10.34
N SER A 357 10.85 12.62 -9.56
CA SER A 357 10.74 12.49 -8.12
C SER A 357 9.28 12.61 -7.66
N LEU A 358 8.95 12.00 -6.54
CA LEU A 358 7.59 12.04 -5.96
C LEU A 358 7.10 13.47 -5.72
N ASN A 359 8.00 14.39 -5.39
CA ASN A 359 7.66 15.78 -5.12
C ASN A 359 7.19 16.52 -6.39
N PHE A 360 7.78 16.22 -7.52
CA PHE A 360 7.41 16.82 -8.81
C PHE A 360 6.15 16.19 -9.44
N MET A 361 5.74 15.02 -8.94
CA MET A 361 4.47 14.40 -9.35
C MET A 361 3.26 15.08 -8.69
N ARG A 362 3.46 15.89 -7.64
CA ARG A 362 2.38 16.61 -6.96
C ARG A 362 1.82 17.73 -7.86
N GLY A 363 0.49 17.86 -7.92
CA GLY A 363 -0.21 18.92 -8.67
C GLY A 363 -0.43 18.62 -10.16
N ARG A 364 -0.02 17.46 -10.69
CA ARG A 364 -0.22 17.09 -12.10
C ARG A 364 -1.16 15.88 -12.20
N THR A 365 -2.00 15.83 -13.22
CA THR A 365 -2.80 14.68 -13.58
C THR A 365 -2.07 13.88 -14.66
N PHE A 366 -2.02 12.56 -14.54
CA PHE A 366 -1.46 11.67 -15.54
C PHE A 366 -2.54 11.34 -16.57
N LEU A 367 -2.32 11.67 -17.83
CA LEU A 367 -3.24 11.36 -18.93
C LEU A 367 -2.50 10.50 -19.95
N ASN A 368 -3.05 9.33 -20.26
CA ASN A 368 -2.46 8.38 -21.20
C ASN A 368 -0.99 8.04 -20.85
N ARG A 369 -0.72 7.71 -19.58
CA ARG A 369 0.62 7.42 -19.07
C ARG A 369 0.71 6.01 -18.50
N TYR A 370 1.89 5.41 -18.67
CA TYR A 370 2.28 4.19 -17.97
C TYR A 370 3.17 4.60 -16.79
N VAL A 371 2.64 4.52 -15.58
CA VAL A 371 3.32 5.03 -14.37
C VAL A 371 3.83 3.87 -13.54
N ILE A 372 5.13 3.88 -13.22
CA ILE A 372 5.80 2.88 -12.40
C ILE A 372 6.20 3.53 -11.07
N LEU A 373 5.68 2.99 -9.96
CA LEU A 373 6.08 3.34 -8.61
C LEU A 373 6.97 2.24 -8.06
N ASP A 374 8.28 2.44 -8.11
CA ASP A 374 9.26 1.48 -7.60
C ASP A 374 9.57 1.71 -6.11
N GLU A 375 9.91 0.66 -5.37
CA GLU A 375 10.08 0.65 -3.90
C GLU A 375 8.84 1.23 -3.16
N ALA A 376 7.66 0.92 -3.66
CA ALA A 376 6.40 1.50 -3.19
C ALA A 376 6.03 1.10 -1.74
N GLN A 377 6.67 0.07 -1.16
CA GLN A 377 6.52 -0.28 0.26
C GLN A 377 6.98 0.85 1.20
N ASN A 378 7.84 1.73 0.72
CA ASN A 378 8.37 2.86 1.48
C ASN A 378 7.42 4.09 1.48
N LEU A 379 6.28 4.02 0.82
CA LEU A 379 5.24 5.06 0.84
C LEU A 379 4.29 4.85 2.02
N THR A 380 3.88 5.97 2.63
CA THR A 380 2.73 5.96 3.54
C THR A 380 1.43 5.78 2.77
N PRO A 381 0.34 5.29 3.39
CA PRO A 381 -0.98 5.22 2.75
C PRO A 381 -1.46 6.55 2.19
N LYS A 382 -1.14 7.67 2.87
CA LYS A 382 -1.48 9.02 2.43
C LYS A 382 -0.72 9.46 1.17
N GLN A 383 0.57 9.13 1.08
CA GLN A 383 1.38 9.40 -0.11
C GLN A 383 0.89 8.53 -1.27
N MET A 384 0.65 7.24 -1.04
CA MET A 384 0.11 6.32 -2.04
C MET A 384 -1.24 6.82 -2.58
N LYS A 385 -2.19 7.17 -1.70
CA LYS A 385 -3.47 7.76 -2.08
C LYS A 385 -3.28 9.01 -2.95
N ALA A 386 -2.38 9.92 -2.54
CA ALA A 386 -2.11 11.15 -3.27
C ALA A 386 -1.53 10.94 -4.67
N LEU A 387 -0.84 9.83 -4.93
CA LEU A 387 -0.30 9.46 -6.24
C LEU A 387 -1.37 8.78 -7.11
N VAL A 388 -2.05 7.78 -6.56
CA VAL A 388 -3.05 6.98 -7.31
C VAL A 388 -4.24 7.84 -7.74
N THR A 389 -4.69 8.77 -6.91
CA THR A 389 -5.80 9.69 -7.25
C THR A 389 -5.46 10.71 -8.36
N ARG A 390 -4.24 10.72 -8.88
CA ARG A 390 -3.82 11.54 -10.02
C ARG A 390 -3.89 10.82 -11.35
N ALA A 391 -4.22 9.52 -11.35
CA ALA A 391 -4.49 8.80 -12.57
C ALA A 391 -5.70 9.42 -13.29
N GLY A 392 -5.45 9.96 -14.46
CA GLY A 392 -6.49 10.41 -15.38
C GLY A 392 -6.78 9.35 -16.44
N PRO A 393 -7.69 9.63 -17.36
CA PRO A 393 -8.08 8.69 -18.41
C PRO A 393 -6.90 8.10 -19.17
N GLY A 394 -6.97 6.79 -19.44
CA GLY A 394 -5.98 6.06 -20.20
C GLY A 394 -4.65 5.83 -19.47
N THR A 395 -4.60 6.00 -18.14
CA THR A 395 -3.37 5.81 -17.35
C THR A 395 -3.40 4.45 -16.66
N LYS A 396 -2.29 3.72 -16.76
CA LYS A 396 -2.01 2.53 -15.94
C LYS A 396 -0.96 2.88 -14.89
N ILE A 397 -1.23 2.47 -13.64
CA ILE A 397 -0.27 2.58 -12.53
C ILE A 397 0.18 1.20 -12.11
N VAL A 398 1.50 1.02 -12.02
CA VAL A 398 2.14 -0.22 -11.55
C VAL A 398 2.95 0.08 -10.30
N CYS A 399 2.61 -0.55 -9.19
CA CYS A 399 3.34 -0.44 -7.92
C CYS A 399 4.20 -1.68 -7.71
N LEU A 400 5.51 -1.48 -7.57
CA LEU A 400 6.50 -2.52 -7.32
C LEU A 400 7.07 -2.39 -5.92
N GLY A 401 7.31 -3.51 -5.25
CA GLY A 401 7.97 -3.46 -3.95
C GLY A 401 8.16 -4.81 -3.28
N ASN A 402 8.80 -4.73 -2.12
CA ASN A 402 8.98 -5.85 -1.21
C ASN A 402 8.60 -5.42 0.21
N ILE A 403 7.49 -5.93 0.73
CA ILE A 403 7.00 -5.55 2.07
C ILE A 403 7.93 -5.98 3.20
N ALA A 404 8.79 -6.97 2.98
CA ALA A 404 9.82 -7.36 3.95
C ALA A 404 11.05 -6.41 3.98
N GLN A 405 11.16 -5.49 3.01
CA GLN A 405 12.27 -4.52 2.90
C GLN A 405 11.74 -3.09 3.00
N ILE A 406 11.28 -2.71 4.17
CA ILE A 406 10.81 -1.35 4.45
C ILE A 406 11.94 -0.58 5.14
N ASP A 407 12.46 0.44 4.45
CA ASP A 407 13.54 1.30 4.97
C ASP A 407 12.99 2.58 5.60
N THR A 408 11.73 2.93 5.34
CA THR A 408 11.11 4.14 5.89
C THR A 408 10.85 3.99 7.38
N PRO A 409 11.43 4.85 8.24
CA PRO A 409 11.16 4.84 9.67
C PRO A 409 9.65 4.92 9.95
N TYR A 410 9.19 4.16 10.95
CA TYR A 410 7.79 4.10 11.42
C TYR A 410 6.80 3.43 10.45
N LEU A 411 7.22 2.95 9.29
CA LEU A 411 6.42 2.04 8.48
C LEU A 411 6.72 0.59 8.86
N THR A 412 5.68 -0.22 8.82
CA THR A 412 5.73 -1.67 9.00
C THR A 412 5.04 -2.33 7.80
N GLU A 413 5.16 -3.63 7.66
CA GLU A 413 4.48 -4.41 6.63
C GLU A 413 2.98 -4.12 6.59
N THR A 414 2.35 -3.95 7.76
CA THR A 414 0.92 -3.69 7.89
C THR A 414 0.52 -2.22 7.69
N THR A 415 1.46 -1.28 7.82
CA THR A 415 1.19 0.17 7.69
C THR A 415 1.73 0.77 6.40
N SER A 416 2.43 -0.03 5.59
CA SER A 416 2.92 0.39 4.27
C SER A 416 1.78 0.79 3.33
N GLY A 417 2.01 1.86 2.56
CA GLY A 417 1.10 2.28 1.51
C GLY A 417 0.88 1.23 0.43
N LEU A 418 1.89 0.38 0.16
CA LEU A 418 1.78 -0.72 -0.79
C LEU A 418 0.81 -1.79 -0.27
N THR A 419 0.96 -2.24 0.98
CA THR A 419 0.04 -3.17 1.64
C THR A 419 -1.39 -2.61 1.67
N PHE A 420 -1.51 -1.31 1.97
CA PHE A 420 -2.80 -0.61 1.98
C PHE A 420 -3.52 -0.68 0.63
N VAL A 421 -2.82 -0.42 -0.49
CA VAL A 421 -3.49 -0.46 -1.80
C VAL A 421 -3.75 -1.89 -2.27
N VAL A 422 -2.86 -2.85 -2.00
CA VAL A 422 -3.11 -4.26 -2.30
C VAL A 422 -4.41 -4.72 -1.64
N SER A 423 -4.59 -4.45 -0.35
CA SER A 423 -5.80 -4.81 0.38
C SER A 423 -7.06 -4.08 -0.11
N ARG A 424 -6.96 -2.77 -0.38
CA ARG A 424 -8.13 -1.93 -0.71
C ARG A 424 -8.62 -2.05 -2.14
N PHE A 425 -7.73 -2.44 -3.06
CA PHE A 425 -8.07 -2.62 -4.48
C PHE A 425 -8.49 -4.06 -4.80
N GLN A 426 -8.38 -5.00 -3.85
CA GLN A 426 -8.98 -6.33 -3.99
C GLN A 426 -10.47 -6.21 -4.30
N GLY A 427 -10.92 -6.96 -5.30
CA GLY A 427 -12.32 -6.94 -5.72
C GLY A 427 -12.70 -5.87 -6.75
N TRP A 428 -11.84 -4.89 -7.04
CA TRP A 428 -12.06 -3.98 -8.16
C TRP A 428 -11.64 -4.61 -9.49
N GLY A 429 -12.56 -4.70 -10.46
CA GLY A 429 -12.34 -5.41 -11.72
C GLY A 429 -11.22 -4.86 -12.61
N HIS A 430 -10.73 -3.64 -12.35
CA HIS A 430 -9.63 -3.02 -13.09
C HIS A 430 -8.31 -2.99 -12.30
N SER A 431 -8.20 -3.78 -11.23
CA SER A 431 -6.95 -3.97 -10.49
C SER A 431 -6.50 -5.42 -10.54
N GLY A 432 -5.18 -5.63 -10.47
CA GLY A 432 -4.58 -6.95 -10.38
C GLY A 432 -3.38 -6.97 -9.44
N HIS A 433 -3.19 -8.09 -8.78
CA HIS A 433 -2.10 -8.30 -7.85
C HIS A 433 -1.40 -9.62 -8.13
N VAL A 434 -0.07 -9.64 -8.00
CA VAL A 434 0.71 -10.87 -8.02
C VAL A 434 1.95 -10.72 -7.14
N THR A 435 2.25 -11.78 -6.37
CA THR A 435 3.49 -11.91 -5.61
C THR A 435 4.43 -12.87 -6.32
N LEU A 436 5.64 -12.41 -6.65
CA LEU A 436 6.71 -13.19 -7.24
C LEU A 436 7.53 -13.83 -6.11
N VAL A 437 7.57 -15.14 -6.04
CA VAL A 437 8.23 -15.86 -4.94
C VAL A 437 9.68 -16.19 -5.28
N ARG A 438 9.96 -16.59 -6.53
CA ARG A 438 11.30 -17.05 -6.95
C ARG A 438 12.05 -15.94 -7.66
N GLY A 439 13.22 -15.59 -7.11
CA GLY A 439 14.23 -14.77 -7.79
C GLY A 439 15.11 -15.66 -8.65
N GLU A 440 15.44 -15.20 -9.84
CA GLU A 440 16.47 -15.79 -10.70
C GLU A 440 17.82 -15.14 -10.35
N ARG A 441 18.32 -15.44 -9.16
CA ARG A 441 19.59 -14.90 -8.66
C ARG A 441 20.76 -15.80 -9.00
N SER A 442 21.97 -15.27 -8.87
CA SER A 442 23.16 -16.09 -8.90
C SER A 442 23.22 -16.98 -7.64
N ARG A 443 23.88 -18.12 -7.74
CA ARG A 443 24.12 -19.00 -6.58
C ARG A 443 24.68 -18.27 -5.36
N LEU A 444 25.50 -17.24 -5.60
CA LEU A 444 26.05 -16.40 -4.53
C LEU A 444 24.97 -15.56 -3.85
N ALA A 445 24.09 -14.92 -4.63
CA ALA A 445 23.04 -14.05 -4.09
C ALA A 445 21.96 -14.86 -3.34
N ASP A 446 21.66 -16.07 -3.79
CA ASP A 446 20.73 -16.97 -3.08
C ASP A 446 21.33 -17.41 -1.75
N TYR A 447 22.59 -17.88 -1.75
CA TYR A 447 23.27 -18.28 -0.53
C TYR A 447 23.41 -17.12 0.48
N ALA A 448 23.76 -15.93 0.00
CA ALA A 448 23.85 -14.76 0.85
C ALA A 448 22.51 -14.37 1.50
N SER A 449 21.40 -14.48 0.75
CA SER A 449 20.05 -14.15 1.29
C SER A 449 19.52 -15.18 2.29
N GLU A 450 20.09 -16.41 2.30
CA GLU A 450 19.73 -17.46 3.27
C GLU A 450 20.62 -17.45 4.52
N THR A 451 21.83 -16.86 4.41
CA THR A 451 22.87 -17.01 5.45
C THR A 451 23.13 -15.70 6.22
N LEU A 452 22.85 -14.55 5.62
CA LEU A 452 23.02 -13.19 6.17
C LEU A 452 21.69 -12.57 6.52
#